data_cb51851cc415676b9bfb7faf3986dc2e
#
_entry.id   cb51851cc415676b9bfb7faf3986dc2e
#
_cell.length_a   1.000
_cell.length_b   1.000
_cell.length_c   1.000
_cell.angle_alpha   90.00
_cell.angle_beta   90.00
_cell.angle_gamma   90.00
#
_symmetry.space_group_name_H-M   'P 1'
#
loop_
_entity.id
_entity.type
_entity.pdbx_description
1 polymer ?
#
loop_
_entity_poly.entity_id
_entity_poly.type
_entity_poly.pdbx_seq_one_letter_code
_entity_poly.pdbx_strand_id
1 'polypeptide(L)'
;MRPSSACRRSDPLSGSGGESANNLIFFAAGAHRVGKNRNFVRVKENPRIMIYDNILGTIGSTPMVRLNHFSPNRQVNIFAKLEGFNPTGSIKDRIAVKMIEEAEREGRLTPGKTIIEPTSGNTGIGLAIVGIVKGYPVEIVMSEAVSIERRKIIRSYGAKVILTPAEEGTDGAIRYARAAVASAPDRYFMPDQFANASNYLAHYQSTALEIWQQTGGEIDYLVCALGTSGTLMGLSRFLKAMKPDIKVVCAQPTRGHYIQGLKNMEEAIVPDIYDPSKIDIQEMVESEEAIAMARRIIAREAIFAGMSSGAALLAAVRTAARIERGNIVVVFPDRAEKYLSTTMFDEFND
;
A
#
# COMPACT_ATOMS: atom_id res chain seq x y z
N MET A 1 8.32 -77.41 1.86
CA MET A 1 9.22 -77.49 3.05
C MET A 1 9.03 -76.17 3.84
N ARG A 2 8.54 -76.26 5.02
CA ARG A 2 8.54 -75.27 6.09
C ARG A 2 9.97 -75.11 6.64
N PRO A 3 10.32 -74.15 7.58
CA PRO A 3 9.44 -73.32 8.43
C PRO A 3 9.93 -71.84 8.56
N SER A 4 9.13 -70.94 9.06
CA SER A 4 8.80 -70.43 10.43
C SER A 4 9.82 -69.46 10.98
N SER A 5 9.51 -68.37 11.69
CA SER A 5 8.60 -68.09 12.80
C SER A 5 8.58 -66.58 13.05
N ALA A 6 7.45 -65.98 13.26
CA ALA A 6 6.83 -65.64 14.54
C ALA A 6 7.41 -64.41 15.24
N CYS A 7 6.66 -63.34 15.37
CA CYS A 7 5.71 -62.93 16.38
C CYS A 7 6.29 -62.11 17.53
N ARG A 8 5.89 -60.89 17.72
CA ARG A 8 5.08 -60.44 18.87
C ARG A 8 4.66 -58.97 18.79
N ARG A 9 3.40 -58.81 19.11
CA ARG A 9 2.67 -57.55 19.35
C ARG A 9 3.12 -56.92 20.68
N SER A 10 2.91 -55.61 20.81
CA SER A 10 2.21 -54.96 21.93
C SER A 10 1.92 -53.50 21.66
N ASP A 11 0.67 -53.13 21.46
CA ASP A 11 0.02 -51.87 21.83
C ASP A 11 -0.27 -51.87 23.34
N PRO A 12 -0.87 -50.80 23.92
CA PRO A 12 -1.01 -49.38 23.61
C PRO A 12 -0.70 -48.48 24.84
N LEU A 13 -0.85 -47.16 24.71
CA LEU A 13 -1.61 -46.26 25.60
C LEU A 13 -1.32 -44.79 25.35
N SER A 14 -2.34 -44.08 24.93
CA SER A 14 -2.99 -42.88 25.46
C SER A 14 -2.14 -41.70 25.91
N GLY A 15 -2.51 -40.51 25.46
CA GLY A 15 -2.29 -39.27 26.21
C GLY A 15 -2.30 -38.01 25.38
N SER A 16 -3.48 -37.47 25.15
CA SER A 16 -3.90 -36.07 25.29
C SER A 16 -2.96 -34.91 24.91
N GLY A 17 -3.43 -34.08 24.05
CA GLY A 17 -3.59 -32.65 24.30
C GLY A 17 -2.37 -31.75 24.05
N GLY A 18 -2.59 -30.74 23.28
CA GLY A 18 -1.84 -29.52 23.51
C GLY A 18 -1.34 -28.80 22.26
N GLU A 19 -2.10 -27.80 21.88
CA GLU A 19 -1.66 -26.49 21.42
C GLU A 19 -0.63 -26.39 20.26
N SER A 20 -1.15 -25.88 19.16
CA SER A 20 -0.38 -25.34 18.06
C SER A 20 0.47 -24.14 18.52
N ALA A 21 1.74 -24.36 18.70
CA ALA A 21 2.73 -23.28 18.90
C ALA A 21 3.01 -22.62 17.55
N ASN A 22 2.70 -21.34 17.44
CA ASN A 22 3.15 -20.45 16.40
C ASN A 22 4.69 -20.44 16.36
N ASN A 23 5.27 -20.98 15.30
CA ASN A 23 6.71 -20.87 15.05
C ASN A 23 7.03 -19.43 14.61
N LEU A 24 7.35 -18.56 15.57
CA LEU A 24 8.07 -17.33 15.36
C LEU A 24 9.56 -17.71 15.16
N ILE A 25 10.01 -17.72 13.92
CA ILE A 25 11.44 -17.92 13.64
C ILE A 25 12.14 -16.58 13.93
N PHE A 26 12.80 -16.48 15.09
CA PHE A 26 13.77 -15.43 15.39
C PHE A 26 15.09 -15.75 14.68
N PHE A 27 15.47 -14.95 13.68
CA PHE A 27 16.84 -14.91 13.22
C PHE A 27 17.67 -14.06 14.21
N ALA A 28 18.50 -14.72 14.98
CA ALA A 28 19.49 -14.05 15.82
C ALA A 28 20.59 -13.47 14.93
N ALA A 29 20.66 -12.14 14.82
CA ALA A 29 21.80 -11.44 14.24
C ALA A 29 22.94 -11.46 15.27
N GLY A 30 24.02 -12.16 14.96
CA GLY A 30 25.23 -12.17 15.76
C GLY A 30 25.88 -10.78 15.84
N ALA A 31 25.98 -10.25 17.06
CA ALA A 31 26.68 -9.02 17.34
C ALA A 31 28.19 -9.27 17.36
N HIS A 32 28.93 -8.87 16.33
CA HIS A 32 30.37 -8.66 16.41
C HIS A 32 30.68 -7.18 16.69
N ARG A 33 31.29 -6.91 17.84
CA ARG A 33 31.91 -5.61 18.14
C ARG A 33 33.07 -5.39 17.18
N VAL A 34 33.00 -4.35 16.36
CA VAL A 34 34.12 -3.82 15.58
C VAL A 34 34.34 -2.35 15.90
N GLY A 35 35.62 -2.01 16.13
CA GLY A 35 36.12 -0.75 16.60
C GLY A 35 35.83 0.46 15.71
N LYS A 36 36.01 1.64 16.33
CA LYS A 36 35.83 2.98 15.75
C LYS A 36 36.76 3.21 14.54
N ASN A 37 36.23 3.04 13.34
CA ASN A 37 36.67 3.78 12.15
C ASN A 37 35.51 3.89 11.15
N ARG A 38 35.08 5.14 10.90
CA ARG A 38 33.93 5.48 10.08
C ARG A 38 34.30 5.53 8.60
N ASN A 39 34.38 4.37 7.98
CA ASN A 39 34.21 4.23 6.53
C ASN A 39 33.38 2.97 6.31
N PHE A 40 32.06 3.12 6.42
CA PHE A 40 31.13 2.05 6.05
C PHE A 40 31.12 1.92 4.52
N VAL A 41 32.05 1.16 3.97
CA VAL A 41 31.76 0.45 2.73
C VAL A 41 30.82 -0.69 3.11
N ARG A 42 29.52 -0.45 3.02
CA ARG A 42 28.55 -1.53 3.02
C ARG A 42 28.87 -2.40 1.81
N VAL A 43 29.51 -3.54 2.03
CA VAL A 43 29.52 -4.60 1.05
C VAL A 43 28.04 -4.92 0.80
N LYS A 44 27.51 -4.52 -0.38
CA LYS A 44 26.21 -4.97 -0.83
C LYS A 44 26.31 -6.49 -0.87
N GLU A 45 25.68 -7.19 0.09
CA GLU A 45 25.33 -8.57 -0.16
C GLU A 45 24.61 -8.56 -1.51
N ASN A 46 25.15 -9.29 -2.47
CA ASN A 46 24.59 -9.37 -3.83
C ASN A 46 23.11 -9.74 -3.67
N PRO A 47 22.17 -8.86 -4.07
CA PRO A 47 20.78 -9.26 -4.04
C PRO A 47 20.70 -10.52 -4.87
N ARG A 48 20.23 -11.64 -4.29
CA ARG A 48 20.02 -12.86 -5.05
C ARG A 48 19.21 -12.45 -6.27
N ILE A 49 19.78 -12.65 -7.46
CA ILE A 49 19.03 -12.48 -8.71
C ILE A 49 17.92 -13.52 -8.64
N MET A 50 16.70 -13.06 -8.43
CA MET A 50 15.53 -13.93 -8.27
C MET A 50 14.77 -13.97 -9.59
N ILE A 51 14.40 -15.17 -10.01
CA ILE A 51 13.42 -15.40 -11.06
C ILE A 51 12.10 -15.67 -10.34
N TYR A 52 11.07 -14.89 -10.68
CA TYR A 52 9.73 -15.04 -10.13
C TYR A 52 8.85 -15.83 -11.10
N ASP A 53 7.93 -16.63 -10.59
CA ASP A 53 7.00 -17.41 -11.40
C ASP A 53 6.06 -16.53 -12.25
N ASN A 54 5.71 -15.36 -11.75
CA ASN A 54 4.89 -14.37 -12.43
C ASN A 54 5.09 -12.96 -11.84
N ILE A 55 4.44 -11.97 -12.44
CA ILE A 55 4.59 -10.57 -12.08
C ILE A 55 4.16 -10.26 -10.62
N LEU A 56 3.25 -11.03 -10.03
CA LEU A 56 2.78 -10.79 -8.66
C LEU A 56 3.90 -11.01 -7.63
N GLY A 57 4.86 -11.90 -7.92
CA GLY A 57 6.02 -12.14 -7.08
C GLY A 57 6.96 -10.94 -6.96
N THR A 58 6.87 -9.95 -7.87
CA THR A 58 7.71 -8.74 -7.84
C THR A 58 7.12 -7.62 -6.97
N ILE A 59 5.93 -7.83 -6.40
CA ILE A 59 5.25 -6.82 -5.56
C ILE A 59 5.96 -6.71 -4.22
N GLY A 60 6.19 -5.49 -3.78
CA GLY A 60 6.88 -5.21 -2.53
C GLY A 60 8.39 -5.00 -2.70
N SER A 61 9.12 -5.11 -1.60
CA SER A 61 10.57 -4.82 -1.53
C SER A 61 10.95 -3.48 -2.20
N THR A 62 10.08 -2.50 -2.08
CA THR A 62 10.23 -1.19 -2.73
C THR A 62 11.37 -0.39 -2.09
N PRO A 63 12.10 0.43 -2.86
CA PRO A 63 13.19 1.21 -2.34
C PRO A 63 12.72 2.34 -1.42
N MET A 64 13.65 2.77 -0.55
CA MET A 64 13.54 3.99 0.23
C MET A 64 14.73 4.90 -0.10
N VAL A 65 14.48 6.19 -0.30
CA VAL A 65 15.53 7.17 -0.58
C VAL A 65 15.47 8.34 0.38
N ARG A 66 16.63 8.89 0.74
CA ARG A 66 16.71 10.15 1.48
C ARG A 66 16.45 11.31 0.54
N LEU A 67 15.56 12.23 0.93
CA LEU A 67 15.33 13.49 0.22
C LEU A 67 16.32 14.53 0.71
N ASN A 68 17.06 15.16 -0.23
CA ASN A 68 18.15 16.04 0.12
C ASN A 68 17.78 17.54 0.06
N HIS A 69 16.66 17.89 -0.57
CA HIS A 69 16.29 19.28 -0.87
C HIS A 69 15.01 19.75 -0.16
N PHE A 70 14.44 18.97 0.76
CA PHE A 70 13.13 19.27 1.34
C PHE A 70 13.12 19.50 2.85
N SER A 71 14.12 19.02 3.58
CA SER A 71 14.17 19.31 5.00
C SER A 71 14.59 20.76 5.25
N PRO A 72 13.78 21.56 5.98
CA PRO A 72 14.16 22.91 6.38
C PRO A 72 15.19 22.91 7.52
N ASN A 73 15.41 21.77 8.15
CA ASN A 73 16.31 21.60 9.30
C ASN A 73 17.31 20.48 9.01
N ARG A 74 18.60 20.77 9.11
CA ARG A 74 19.69 19.80 8.83
C ARG A 74 19.75 18.63 9.81
N GLN A 75 19.11 18.74 10.98
CA GLN A 75 19.03 17.67 11.98
C GLN A 75 17.80 16.76 11.77
N VAL A 76 16.93 17.09 10.81
CA VAL A 76 15.78 16.28 10.42
C VAL A 76 16.02 15.62 9.08
N ASN A 77 15.98 14.30 9.04
CA ASN A 77 16.04 13.55 7.79
C ASN A 77 14.63 13.23 7.31
N ILE A 78 14.40 13.34 6.00
CA ILE A 78 13.17 12.90 5.35
C ILE A 78 13.52 11.77 4.39
N PHE A 79 12.87 10.62 4.56
CA PHE A 79 13.03 9.45 3.70
C PHE A 79 11.72 9.17 2.96
N ALA A 80 11.78 8.99 1.65
CA ALA A 80 10.64 8.64 0.83
C ALA A 80 10.60 7.12 0.56
N LYS A 81 9.53 6.44 0.97
CA LYS A 81 9.23 5.07 0.59
C LYS A 81 8.56 5.06 -0.78
N LEU A 82 9.24 4.54 -1.79
CA LEU A 82 8.85 4.68 -3.19
C LEU A 82 7.96 3.51 -3.65
N GLU A 83 6.67 3.57 -3.34
CA GLU A 83 5.71 2.53 -3.69
C GLU A 83 5.35 2.48 -5.19
N GLY A 84 5.76 3.49 -5.94
CA GLY A 84 5.73 3.48 -7.41
C GLY A 84 6.63 2.43 -8.06
N PHE A 85 7.50 1.74 -7.31
CA PHE A 85 8.32 0.65 -7.81
C PHE A 85 7.61 -0.71 -7.82
N ASN A 86 6.39 -0.82 -7.30
CA ASN A 86 5.54 -1.98 -7.56
C ASN A 86 5.24 -2.10 -9.07
N PRO A 87 4.94 -3.30 -9.60
CA PRO A 87 4.86 -3.57 -11.04
C PRO A 87 3.85 -2.70 -11.80
N THR A 88 2.70 -2.33 -11.18
CA THR A 88 1.77 -1.39 -11.83
C THR A 88 2.04 0.08 -11.49
N GLY A 89 3.14 0.36 -10.80
CA GLY A 89 3.52 1.71 -10.42
C GLY A 89 2.73 2.26 -9.23
N SER A 90 2.23 1.42 -8.31
CA SER A 90 1.54 1.91 -7.12
C SER A 90 1.53 0.95 -5.94
N ILE A 91 1.33 1.51 -4.75
CA ILE A 91 1.13 0.82 -3.48
C ILE A 91 -0.08 -0.14 -3.49
N LYS A 92 -1.02 0.05 -4.43
CA LYS A 92 -2.26 -0.70 -4.48
C LYS A 92 -2.09 -2.14 -4.98
N ASP A 93 -0.97 -2.46 -5.62
CA ASP A 93 -0.63 -3.82 -6.01
C ASP A 93 -0.59 -4.75 -4.79
N ARG A 94 -0.07 -4.24 -3.66
CA ARG A 94 0.00 -4.99 -2.41
C ARG A 94 -1.37 -5.41 -1.89
N ILE A 95 -2.30 -4.47 -1.85
CA ILE A 95 -3.65 -4.76 -1.34
C ILE A 95 -4.46 -5.59 -2.32
N ALA A 96 -4.26 -5.40 -3.63
CA ALA A 96 -4.96 -6.18 -4.65
C ALA A 96 -4.65 -7.68 -4.51
N VAL A 97 -3.37 -8.06 -4.40
CA VAL A 97 -2.98 -9.45 -4.17
C VAL A 97 -3.53 -9.96 -2.85
N LYS A 98 -3.31 -9.23 -1.75
CA LYS A 98 -3.71 -9.68 -0.42
C LYS A 98 -5.22 -9.91 -0.29
N MET A 99 -6.04 -8.99 -0.78
CA MET A 99 -7.50 -9.13 -0.72
C MET A 99 -8.01 -10.33 -1.53
N ILE A 100 -7.41 -10.60 -2.69
CA ILE A 100 -7.82 -11.72 -3.54
C ILE A 100 -7.35 -13.05 -2.94
N GLU A 101 -6.11 -13.16 -2.48
CA GLU A 101 -5.59 -14.40 -1.88
C GLU A 101 -6.35 -14.79 -0.60
N GLU A 102 -6.69 -13.82 0.24
CA GLU A 102 -7.50 -14.09 1.42
C GLU A 102 -8.93 -14.52 1.04
N ALA A 103 -9.52 -13.90 0.03
CA ALA A 103 -10.85 -14.28 -0.45
C ALA A 103 -10.89 -15.69 -1.04
N GLU A 104 -9.86 -16.09 -1.78
CA GLU A 104 -9.68 -17.47 -2.25
C GLU A 104 -9.54 -18.47 -1.09
N ARG A 105 -8.65 -18.14 -0.13
CA ARG A 105 -8.39 -18.96 1.04
C ARG A 105 -9.65 -19.16 1.91
N GLU A 106 -10.49 -18.14 1.99
CA GLU A 106 -11.76 -18.16 2.74
C GLU A 106 -12.94 -18.74 1.93
N GLY A 107 -12.75 -19.08 0.66
CA GLY A 107 -13.81 -19.57 -0.22
C GLY A 107 -14.86 -18.54 -0.64
N ARG A 108 -14.59 -17.23 -0.39
CA ARG A 108 -15.49 -16.14 -0.82
C ARG A 108 -15.37 -15.83 -2.32
N LEU A 109 -14.16 -15.95 -2.87
CA LEU A 109 -13.90 -15.87 -4.29
C LEU A 109 -13.66 -17.30 -4.82
N THR A 110 -14.54 -17.75 -5.70
CA THR A 110 -14.48 -19.06 -6.33
C THR A 110 -14.32 -18.93 -7.86
N PRO A 111 -13.81 -19.96 -8.54
CA PRO A 111 -13.72 -19.95 -10.01
C PRO A 111 -15.07 -19.62 -10.66
N GLY A 112 -15.04 -18.80 -11.71
CA GLY A 112 -16.23 -18.34 -12.44
C GLY A 112 -16.84 -17.03 -11.94
N LYS A 113 -16.49 -16.56 -10.73
CA LYS A 113 -16.89 -15.23 -10.26
C LYS A 113 -16.11 -14.12 -10.99
N THR A 114 -16.75 -12.98 -11.15
CA THR A 114 -16.16 -11.73 -11.65
C THR A 114 -15.79 -10.84 -10.46
N ILE A 115 -14.55 -10.39 -10.41
CA ILE A 115 -14.12 -9.37 -9.44
C ILE A 115 -14.69 -8.02 -9.86
N ILE A 116 -15.45 -7.35 -8.99
CA ILE A 116 -15.94 -5.99 -9.21
C ILE A 116 -15.46 -5.08 -8.09
N GLU A 117 -14.87 -3.92 -8.43
CA GLU A 117 -14.35 -2.99 -7.41
C GLU A 117 -14.58 -1.53 -7.79
N PRO A 118 -15.11 -0.70 -6.87
CA PRO A 118 -15.18 0.75 -7.04
C PRO A 118 -13.83 1.38 -6.68
N THR A 119 -13.22 2.13 -7.61
CA THR A 119 -11.91 2.73 -7.36
C THR A 119 -11.61 3.93 -8.24
N SER A 120 -10.77 4.84 -7.74
CA SER A 120 -10.19 5.93 -8.53
C SER A 120 -9.04 5.49 -9.45
N GLY A 121 -8.71 4.18 -9.54
CA GLY A 121 -7.85 3.63 -10.58
C GLY A 121 -6.72 2.72 -10.14
N ASN A 122 -5.85 3.11 -9.21
CA ASN A 122 -4.67 2.30 -8.87
C ASN A 122 -5.03 0.90 -8.34
N THR A 123 -6.06 0.77 -7.51
CA THR A 123 -6.55 -0.54 -7.07
C THR A 123 -7.10 -1.35 -8.24
N GLY A 124 -7.81 -0.69 -9.16
CA GLY A 124 -8.32 -1.32 -10.38
C GLY A 124 -7.22 -1.87 -11.28
N ILE A 125 -6.10 -1.14 -11.40
CA ILE A 125 -4.93 -1.61 -12.15
C ILE A 125 -4.31 -2.82 -11.46
N GLY A 126 -4.13 -2.79 -10.14
CA GLY A 126 -3.63 -3.92 -9.37
C GLY A 126 -4.54 -5.16 -9.46
N LEU A 127 -5.87 -4.97 -9.35
CA LEU A 127 -6.83 -6.08 -9.51
C LEU A 127 -6.83 -6.65 -10.93
N ALA A 128 -6.60 -5.80 -11.96
CA ALA A 128 -6.54 -6.27 -13.33
C ALA A 128 -5.36 -7.24 -13.56
N ILE A 129 -4.15 -6.94 -13.06
CA ILE A 129 -3.02 -7.88 -13.17
C ILE A 129 -3.24 -9.16 -12.35
N VAL A 130 -3.86 -9.05 -11.16
CA VAL A 130 -4.22 -10.22 -10.34
C VAL A 130 -5.22 -11.09 -11.08
N GLY A 131 -6.24 -10.47 -11.70
CA GLY A 131 -7.24 -11.19 -12.49
C GLY A 131 -6.62 -11.97 -13.64
N ILE A 132 -5.67 -11.38 -14.38
CA ILE A 132 -4.94 -12.07 -15.47
C ILE A 132 -4.19 -13.29 -14.92
N VAL A 133 -3.41 -13.10 -13.86
CA VAL A 133 -2.54 -14.18 -13.33
C VAL A 133 -3.35 -15.32 -12.71
N LYS A 134 -4.49 -14.99 -12.07
CA LYS A 134 -5.34 -15.96 -11.36
C LYS A 134 -6.55 -16.44 -12.16
N GLY A 135 -6.78 -15.90 -13.38
CA GLY A 135 -7.87 -16.34 -14.27
C GLY A 135 -9.26 -15.80 -13.92
N TYR A 136 -9.37 -14.64 -13.24
CA TYR A 136 -10.65 -14.01 -12.93
C TYR A 136 -10.97 -12.86 -13.88
N PRO A 137 -12.21 -12.78 -14.41
CA PRO A 137 -12.70 -11.56 -15.05
C PRO A 137 -12.74 -10.39 -14.04
N VAL A 138 -12.41 -9.19 -14.50
CA VAL A 138 -12.38 -7.98 -13.66
C VAL A 138 -13.24 -6.88 -14.26
N GLU A 139 -14.15 -6.32 -13.47
CA GLU A 139 -14.96 -5.12 -13.78
C GLU A 139 -14.60 -4.01 -12.78
N ILE A 140 -14.15 -2.86 -13.28
CA ILE A 140 -13.77 -1.72 -12.45
C ILE A 140 -14.80 -0.60 -12.63
N VAL A 141 -15.37 -0.17 -11.52
CA VAL A 141 -16.33 0.95 -11.48
C VAL A 141 -15.59 2.20 -11.05
N MET A 142 -15.66 3.26 -11.84
CA MET A 142 -14.95 4.52 -11.56
C MET A 142 -15.71 5.75 -12.06
N SER A 143 -15.52 6.88 -11.38
CA SER A 143 -16.05 8.16 -11.81
C SER A 143 -15.39 8.63 -13.10
N GLU A 144 -16.17 9.33 -13.94
CA GLU A 144 -15.69 10.02 -15.14
C GLU A 144 -14.66 11.12 -14.84
N ALA A 145 -14.57 11.61 -13.60
CA ALA A 145 -13.56 12.57 -13.18
C ALA A 145 -12.12 12.02 -13.10
N VAL A 146 -11.96 10.69 -13.17
CA VAL A 146 -10.65 10.04 -13.10
C VAL A 146 -9.88 10.19 -14.41
N SER A 147 -8.56 10.39 -14.33
CA SER A 147 -7.67 10.56 -15.49
C SER A 147 -7.83 9.45 -16.54
N ILE A 148 -7.70 9.82 -17.81
CA ILE A 148 -7.92 8.91 -18.94
C ILE A 148 -6.85 7.82 -19.02
N GLU A 149 -5.63 8.08 -18.54
CA GLU A 149 -4.54 7.11 -18.51
C GLU A 149 -4.92 5.88 -17.70
N ARG A 150 -5.52 6.05 -16.53
CA ARG A 150 -5.95 4.94 -15.68
C ARG A 150 -7.00 4.07 -16.36
N ARG A 151 -7.96 4.69 -17.07
CA ARG A 151 -8.97 3.96 -17.84
C ARG A 151 -8.34 3.15 -18.96
N LYS A 152 -7.35 3.74 -19.68
CA LYS A 152 -6.62 3.06 -20.76
C LYS A 152 -5.79 1.90 -20.22
N ILE A 153 -5.06 2.09 -19.13
CA ILE A 153 -4.24 1.05 -18.50
C ILE A 153 -5.12 -0.14 -18.07
N ILE A 154 -6.22 0.11 -17.37
CA ILE A 154 -7.13 -0.96 -16.92
C ILE A 154 -7.69 -1.74 -18.11
N ARG A 155 -8.13 -1.06 -19.18
CA ARG A 155 -8.65 -1.70 -20.39
C ARG A 155 -7.56 -2.47 -21.14
N SER A 156 -6.31 -2.00 -21.14
CA SER A 156 -5.20 -2.70 -21.80
C SER A 156 -4.86 -4.04 -21.13
N TYR A 157 -5.19 -4.19 -19.84
CA TYR A 157 -5.13 -5.46 -19.12
C TYR A 157 -6.40 -6.32 -19.31
N GLY A 158 -7.32 -5.94 -20.21
CA GLY A 158 -8.54 -6.69 -20.50
C GLY A 158 -9.66 -6.55 -19.46
N ALA A 159 -9.49 -5.74 -18.43
CA ALA A 159 -10.55 -5.49 -17.46
C ALA A 159 -11.61 -4.52 -18.04
N LYS A 160 -12.87 -4.77 -17.71
CA LYS A 160 -13.97 -3.90 -18.10
C LYS A 160 -14.03 -2.67 -17.20
N VAL A 161 -14.17 -1.48 -17.78
CA VAL A 161 -14.35 -0.22 -17.08
C VAL A 161 -15.80 0.24 -17.22
N ILE A 162 -16.46 0.42 -16.09
CA ILE A 162 -17.82 0.99 -15.95
C ILE A 162 -17.64 2.40 -15.39
N LEU A 163 -18.17 3.40 -16.09
CA LEU A 163 -18.09 4.80 -15.69
C LEU A 163 -19.38 5.23 -14.97
N THR A 164 -19.22 6.00 -13.89
CA THR A 164 -20.30 6.68 -13.17
C THR A 164 -20.15 8.20 -13.33
N PRO A 165 -21.23 8.99 -13.15
CA PRO A 165 -21.20 10.43 -13.29
C PRO A 165 -20.07 11.11 -12.51
N ALA A 166 -19.44 12.11 -13.12
CA ALA A 166 -18.30 12.80 -12.54
C ALA A 166 -18.62 13.47 -11.20
N GLU A 167 -19.82 14.07 -11.10
CA GLU A 167 -20.33 14.79 -9.92
C GLU A 167 -20.55 13.87 -8.71
N GLU A 168 -20.77 12.57 -8.94
CA GLU A 168 -20.92 11.60 -7.86
C GLU A 168 -19.58 11.10 -7.28
N GLY A 169 -18.50 11.41 -7.95
CA GLY A 169 -17.14 11.03 -7.53
C GLY A 169 -16.97 9.53 -7.26
N THR A 170 -16.12 9.20 -6.31
CA THR A 170 -15.87 7.80 -5.91
C THR A 170 -17.07 7.17 -5.20
N ASP A 171 -17.89 7.97 -4.53
CA ASP A 171 -19.04 7.48 -3.77
C ASP A 171 -20.15 6.96 -4.69
N GLY A 172 -20.33 7.56 -5.88
CA GLY A 172 -21.20 7.02 -6.92
C GLY A 172 -20.74 5.64 -7.40
N ALA A 173 -19.46 5.48 -7.63
CA ALA A 173 -18.90 4.17 -8.00
C ALA A 173 -19.10 3.11 -6.90
N ILE A 174 -18.97 3.48 -5.62
CA ILE A 174 -19.21 2.58 -4.48
C ILE A 174 -20.68 2.13 -4.47
N ARG A 175 -21.62 3.06 -4.60
CA ARG A 175 -23.06 2.74 -4.64
C ARG A 175 -23.38 1.78 -5.79
N TYR A 176 -22.85 2.06 -6.98
CA TYR A 176 -23.05 1.21 -8.15
C TYR A 176 -22.54 -0.21 -7.93
N ALA A 177 -21.29 -0.37 -7.47
CA ALA A 177 -20.68 -1.68 -7.27
C ALA A 177 -21.43 -2.50 -6.23
N ARG A 178 -21.83 -1.88 -5.11
CA ARG A 178 -22.64 -2.53 -4.06
C ARG A 178 -24.00 -3.00 -4.59
N ALA A 179 -24.67 -2.19 -5.39
CA ALA A 179 -25.93 -2.57 -6.03
C ALA A 179 -25.77 -3.73 -7.01
N ALA A 180 -24.70 -3.74 -7.81
CA ALA A 180 -24.40 -4.84 -8.72
C ALA A 180 -24.17 -6.17 -8.00
N VAL A 181 -23.41 -6.16 -6.90
CA VAL A 181 -23.19 -7.36 -6.06
C VAL A 181 -24.48 -7.83 -5.41
N ALA A 182 -25.29 -6.91 -4.88
CA ALA A 182 -26.58 -7.25 -4.26
C ALA A 182 -27.53 -7.89 -5.25
N SER A 183 -27.52 -7.45 -6.53
CA SER A 183 -28.40 -7.99 -7.58
C SER A 183 -27.94 -9.35 -8.16
N ALA A 184 -26.64 -9.67 -8.06
CA ALA A 184 -26.07 -10.90 -8.62
C ALA A 184 -24.89 -11.43 -7.75
N PRO A 185 -25.14 -11.89 -6.51
CA PRO A 185 -24.10 -12.29 -5.56
C PRO A 185 -23.32 -13.53 -5.99
N ASP A 186 -23.94 -14.40 -6.79
CA ASP A 186 -23.27 -15.60 -7.31
C ASP A 186 -22.29 -15.27 -8.44
N ARG A 187 -22.54 -14.16 -9.15
CA ARG A 187 -21.70 -13.70 -10.26
C ARG A 187 -20.51 -12.88 -9.77
N TYR A 188 -20.73 -12.02 -8.79
CA TYR A 188 -19.75 -11.02 -8.39
C TYR A 188 -19.08 -11.33 -7.05
N PHE A 189 -17.81 -10.98 -6.97
CA PHE A 189 -17.07 -10.81 -5.73
C PHE A 189 -16.51 -9.39 -5.68
N MET A 190 -16.81 -8.64 -4.62
CA MET A 190 -16.26 -7.31 -4.38
C MET A 190 -15.21 -7.39 -3.26
N PRO A 191 -13.94 -7.10 -3.55
CA PRO A 191 -12.90 -7.01 -2.52
C PRO A 191 -13.22 -6.00 -1.43
N ASP A 192 -13.90 -4.91 -1.78
CA ASP A 192 -14.27 -3.77 -0.91
C ASP A 192 -13.10 -3.21 -0.12
N GLN A 193 -12.19 -2.53 -0.82
CA GLN A 193 -10.99 -1.95 -0.23
C GLN A 193 -11.26 -0.98 0.92
N PHE A 194 -12.51 -0.49 1.07
CA PHE A 194 -12.89 0.46 2.11
C PHE A 194 -13.30 -0.21 3.42
N ALA A 195 -13.75 -1.47 3.37
CA ALA A 195 -14.19 -2.24 4.54
C ALA A 195 -13.30 -3.45 4.85
N ASN A 196 -12.53 -3.94 3.88
CA ASN A 196 -11.76 -5.17 3.99
C ASN A 196 -10.51 -5.02 4.85
N ALA A 197 -10.42 -5.76 5.94
CA ALA A 197 -9.25 -5.80 6.82
C ALA A 197 -7.96 -6.20 6.09
N SER A 198 -8.03 -7.01 5.04
CA SER A 198 -6.87 -7.41 4.23
C SER A 198 -6.17 -6.22 3.58
N ASN A 199 -6.85 -5.08 3.41
CA ASN A 199 -6.23 -3.85 2.95
C ASN A 199 -5.16 -3.37 3.94
N TYR A 200 -5.48 -3.13 5.20
CA TYR A 200 -4.46 -2.69 6.17
C TYR A 200 -3.50 -3.82 6.55
N LEU A 201 -3.93 -5.07 6.54
CA LEU A 201 -3.07 -6.22 6.82
C LEU A 201 -1.96 -6.39 5.77
N ALA A 202 -2.22 -6.10 4.50
CA ALA A 202 -1.19 -6.07 3.46
C ALA A 202 -0.03 -5.14 3.85
N HIS A 203 -0.35 -3.96 4.34
CA HIS A 203 0.66 -2.98 4.76
C HIS A 203 1.30 -3.32 6.11
N TYR A 204 0.53 -3.86 7.05
CA TYR A 204 1.05 -4.33 8.34
C TYR A 204 2.10 -5.43 8.15
N GLN A 205 1.82 -6.41 7.27
CA GLN A 205 2.65 -7.60 7.07
C GLN A 205 3.82 -7.38 6.10
N SER A 206 3.79 -6.35 5.26
CA SER A 206 4.83 -6.11 4.26
C SER A 206 5.44 -4.72 4.34
N THR A 207 4.71 -3.68 3.94
CA THR A 207 5.24 -2.30 3.83
C THR A 207 5.83 -1.79 5.15
N ALA A 208 5.16 -2.07 6.28
CA ALA A 208 5.63 -1.65 7.60
C ALA A 208 6.92 -2.37 8.00
N LEU A 209 7.01 -3.68 7.74
CA LEU A 209 8.21 -4.46 7.99
C LEU A 209 9.39 -3.98 7.15
N GLU A 210 9.16 -3.68 5.87
CA GLU A 210 10.17 -3.10 4.98
C GLU A 210 10.67 -1.75 5.51
N ILE A 211 9.78 -0.84 5.91
CA ILE A 211 10.14 0.46 6.48
C ILE A 211 10.97 0.26 7.76
N TRP A 212 10.53 -0.61 8.66
CA TRP A 212 11.25 -0.91 9.90
C TRP A 212 12.68 -1.41 9.63
N GLN A 213 12.83 -2.36 8.71
CA GLN A 213 14.13 -2.91 8.33
C GLN A 213 15.02 -1.88 7.63
N GLN A 214 14.46 -1.08 6.71
CA GLN A 214 15.20 -0.08 5.95
C GLN A 214 15.70 1.07 6.83
N THR A 215 14.96 1.41 7.89
CA THR A 215 15.36 2.43 8.86
C THR A 215 16.20 1.88 10.01
N GLY A 216 16.32 0.55 10.15
CA GLY A 216 16.91 -0.08 11.33
C GLY A 216 16.13 0.24 12.62
N GLY A 217 14.83 0.56 12.52
CA GLY A 217 13.99 1.00 13.62
C GLY A 217 14.17 2.49 14.01
N GLU A 218 15.07 3.20 13.35
CA GLU A 218 15.33 4.63 13.60
C GLU A 218 14.34 5.50 12.83
N ILE A 219 13.06 5.41 13.18
CA ILE A 219 11.97 6.23 12.67
C ILE A 219 11.27 6.93 13.83
N ASP A 220 11.00 8.25 13.69
CA ASP A 220 10.30 9.06 14.69
C ASP A 220 8.94 9.52 14.20
N TYR A 221 8.80 9.76 12.90
CA TYR A 221 7.55 10.20 12.26
C TYR A 221 7.25 9.37 11.03
N LEU A 222 6.00 8.89 10.94
CA LEU A 222 5.43 8.30 9.74
C LEU A 222 4.48 9.31 9.11
N VAL A 223 4.61 9.58 7.81
CA VAL A 223 3.71 10.47 7.08
C VAL A 223 3.06 9.71 5.92
N CYS A 224 1.73 9.68 5.90
CA CYS A 224 0.95 9.07 4.82
C CYS A 224 -0.19 9.99 4.38
N ALA A 225 -0.50 9.96 3.09
CA ALA A 225 -1.71 10.57 2.56
C ALA A 225 -2.91 9.63 2.71
N LEU A 226 -4.09 10.18 2.95
CA LEU A 226 -5.30 9.46 3.34
C LEU A 226 -6.24 9.22 2.14
N GLY A 227 -6.33 7.96 1.70
CA GLY A 227 -7.33 7.48 0.72
C GLY A 227 -8.29 6.48 1.37
N THR A 228 -8.04 5.19 1.21
CA THR A 228 -8.81 4.11 1.87
C THR A 228 -8.46 3.92 3.34
N SER A 229 -7.51 4.65 3.86
CA SER A 229 -6.86 4.51 5.16
C SER A 229 -5.96 3.27 5.37
N GLY A 230 -6.04 2.26 4.51
CA GLY A 230 -5.33 0.99 4.71
C GLY A 230 -3.83 1.12 4.95
N THR A 231 -3.13 1.94 4.15
CA THR A 231 -1.70 2.22 4.33
C THR A 231 -1.43 2.81 5.72
N LEU A 232 -2.14 3.88 6.06
CA LEU A 232 -1.98 4.57 7.33
C LEU A 232 -2.26 3.64 8.51
N MET A 233 -3.36 2.87 8.45
CA MET A 233 -3.77 1.94 9.51
C MET A 233 -2.82 0.75 9.66
N GLY A 234 -2.34 0.17 8.56
CA GLY A 234 -1.40 -0.94 8.61
C GLY A 234 -0.05 -0.52 9.18
N LEU A 235 0.49 0.59 8.67
CA LEU A 235 1.79 1.10 9.10
C LEU A 235 1.76 1.59 10.56
N SER A 236 0.73 2.35 10.94
CA SER A 236 0.63 2.89 12.31
C SER A 236 0.53 1.79 13.36
N ARG A 237 -0.29 0.76 13.10
CA ARG A 237 -0.45 -0.39 14.01
C ARG A 237 0.85 -1.15 14.22
N PHE A 238 1.59 -1.43 13.14
CA PHE A 238 2.87 -2.14 13.24
C PHE A 238 3.94 -1.28 13.90
N LEU A 239 4.14 -0.06 13.40
CA LEU A 239 5.24 0.79 13.86
C LEU A 239 5.07 1.23 15.31
N LYS A 240 3.85 1.54 15.75
CA LYS A 240 3.57 1.86 17.16
C LYS A 240 3.69 0.63 18.07
N ALA A 241 3.46 -0.57 17.57
CA ALA A 241 3.74 -1.80 18.33
C ALA A 241 5.25 -2.03 18.52
N MET A 242 6.07 -1.66 17.54
CA MET A 242 7.53 -1.76 17.62
C MET A 242 8.17 -0.62 18.44
N LYS A 243 7.67 0.61 18.28
CA LYS A 243 8.15 1.83 18.97
C LYS A 243 6.95 2.74 19.24
N PRO A 244 6.37 2.72 20.46
CA PRO A 244 5.14 3.47 20.79
C PRO A 244 5.22 4.98 20.58
N ASP A 245 6.42 5.56 20.68
CA ASP A 245 6.64 7.00 20.58
C ASP A 245 6.60 7.54 19.12
N ILE A 246 6.55 6.67 18.12
CA ILE A 246 6.43 7.10 16.73
C ILE A 246 5.16 7.92 16.55
N LYS A 247 5.32 9.11 15.97
CA LYS A 247 4.20 9.99 15.63
C LYS A 247 3.71 9.70 14.20
N VAL A 248 2.41 9.56 14.06
CA VAL A 248 1.73 9.29 12.79
C VAL A 248 1.07 10.57 12.30
N VAL A 249 1.52 11.03 11.14
CA VAL A 249 1.02 12.23 10.46
C VAL A 249 0.17 11.81 9.26
N CYS A 250 -1.05 12.30 9.23
CA CYS A 250 -2.01 12.06 8.16
C CYS A 250 -2.16 13.32 7.30
N ALA A 251 -1.84 13.22 6.00
CA ALA A 251 -2.15 14.26 5.04
C ALA A 251 -3.49 13.96 4.37
N GLN A 252 -4.44 14.88 4.43
CA GLN A 252 -5.73 14.78 3.74
C GLN A 252 -6.10 16.09 3.03
N PRO A 253 -6.92 16.03 1.97
CA PRO A 253 -7.35 17.25 1.29
C PRO A 253 -8.11 18.19 2.24
N THR A 254 -7.88 19.49 2.10
CA THR A 254 -8.74 20.51 2.70
C THR A 254 -10.17 20.36 2.14
N ARG A 255 -11.17 20.69 2.95
CA ARG A 255 -12.57 20.60 2.54
C ARG A 255 -12.81 21.39 1.25
N GLY A 256 -13.54 20.76 0.31
CA GLY A 256 -13.80 21.32 -1.02
C GLY A 256 -12.65 21.14 -2.02
N HIS A 257 -11.50 20.59 -1.61
CA HIS A 257 -10.39 20.29 -2.51
C HIS A 257 -10.37 18.83 -2.95
N TYR A 258 -9.97 18.58 -4.18
CA TYR A 258 -9.89 17.24 -4.77
C TYR A 258 -8.46 16.88 -5.16
N ILE A 259 -7.89 15.88 -4.48
CA ILE A 259 -6.60 15.28 -4.84
C ILE A 259 -6.86 13.82 -5.21
N GLN A 260 -6.55 13.44 -6.46
CA GLN A 260 -6.87 12.10 -6.96
C GLN A 260 -6.27 10.99 -6.07
N GLY A 261 -7.15 10.11 -5.58
CA GLY A 261 -6.77 8.99 -4.71
C GLY A 261 -6.79 9.30 -3.21
N LEU A 262 -7.05 10.55 -2.82
CA LEU A 262 -7.23 10.95 -1.43
C LEU A 262 -8.69 11.25 -1.11
N LYS A 263 -9.02 11.23 0.17
CA LYS A 263 -10.35 11.55 0.72
C LYS A 263 -10.19 12.51 1.90
N ASN A 264 -11.14 13.46 2.00
CA ASN A 264 -11.43 14.16 3.24
C ASN A 264 -12.48 13.37 4.03
N MET A 265 -12.21 13.02 5.28
CA MET A 265 -13.10 12.17 6.08
C MET A 265 -14.37 12.87 6.57
N GLU A 266 -14.47 14.21 6.40
CA GLU A 266 -15.68 14.98 6.71
C GLU A 266 -16.65 15.02 5.53
N GLU A 267 -16.18 14.77 4.28
CA GLU A 267 -16.97 14.93 3.05
C GLU A 267 -17.28 13.61 2.34
N ALA A 268 -16.50 12.56 2.60
CA ALA A 268 -16.59 11.29 1.90
C ALA A 268 -17.19 10.18 2.77
N ILE A 269 -17.65 9.09 2.15
CA ILE A 269 -17.97 7.86 2.86
C ILE A 269 -16.69 7.41 3.59
N VAL A 270 -16.77 7.39 4.92
CA VAL A 270 -15.65 6.99 5.80
C VAL A 270 -15.41 5.49 5.63
N PRO A 271 -14.17 5.06 5.36
CA PRO A 271 -13.84 3.64 5.31
C PRO A 271 -14.04 2.94 6.66
N ASP A 272 -14.64 1.74 6.67
CA ASP A 272 -14.88 0.98 7.90
C ASP A 272 -13.59 0.60 8.63
N ILE A 273 -12.47 0.52 7.90
CA ILE A 273 -11.15 0.22 8.46
C ILE A 273 -10.43 1.44 9.07
N TYR A 274 -11.03 2.64 8.94
CA TYR A 274 -10.43 3.88 9.45
C TYR A 274 -10.57 4.00 10.97
N ASP A 275 -9.44 4.25 11.65
CA ASP A 275 -9.37 4.47 13.10
C ASP A 275 -8.58 5.75 13.38
N PRO A 276 -9.25 6.88 13.65
CA PRO A 276 -8.59 8.16 13.91
C PRO A 276 -7.70 8.15 15.15
N SER A 277 -7.89 7.22 16.10
CA SER A 277 -7.06 7.11 17.32
C SER A 277 -5.61 6.72 17.02
N LYS A 278 -5.32 6.26 15.81
CA LYS A 278 -3.96 5.91 15.36
C LYS A 278 -3.18 7.09 14.80
N ILE A 279 -3.83 8.24 14.66
CA ILE A 279 -3.26 9.45 14.04
C ILE A 279 -2.91 10.44 15.15
N ASP A 280 -1.67 10.91 15.17
CA ASP A 280 -1.21 11.90 16.15
C ASP A 280 -1.35 13.34 15.61
N ILE A 281 -1.16 13.53 14.29
CA ILE A 281 -1.19 14.83 13.63
C ILE A 281 -1.99 14.73 12.32
N GLN A 282 -2.91 15.67 12.11
CA GLN A 282 -3.60 15.84 10.84
C GLN A 282 -3.09 17.11 10.15
N GLU A 283 -2.70 16.97 8.87
CA GLU A 283 -2.27 18.06 8.00
C GLU A 283 -3.25 18.18 6.84
N MET A 284 -3.90 19.34 6.77
CA MET A 284 -4.80 19.68 5.66
C MET A 284 -3.97 20.23 4.50
N VAL A 285 -4.25 19.76 3.28
CA VAL A 285 -3.49 20.10 2.08
C VAL A 285 -4.46 20.51 0.97
N GLU A 286 -4.21 21.66 0.36
CA GLU A 286 -4.94 22.12 -0.82
C GLU A 286 -4.45 21.42 -2.09
N SER A 287 -5.32 21.31 -3.10
CA SER A 287 -5.01 20.63 -4.37
C SER A 287 -3.78 21.24 -5.05
N GLU A 288 -3.73 22.57 -5.10
CA GLU A 288 -2.68 23.36 -5.75
C GLU A 288 -1.34 23.18 -5.03
N GLU A 289 -1.34 23.14 -3.69
CA GLU A 289 -0.14 22.90 -2.90
C GLU A 289 0.40 21.47 -3.13
N ALA A 290 -0.48 20.48 -3.22
CA ALA A 290 -0.09 19.09 -3.50
C ALA A 290 0.54 18.96 -4.89
N ILE A 291 -0.08 19.59 -5.91
CA ILE A 291 0.43 19.60 -7.29
C ILE A 291 1.78 20.32 -7.36
N ALA A 292 1.89 21.51 -6.79
CA ALA A 292 3.15 22.28 -6.77
C ALA A 292 4.26 21.49 -6.05
N MET A 293 3.95 20.81 -4.95
CA MET A 293 4.93 19.97 -4.25
C MET A 293 5.32 18.75 -5.08
N ALA A 294 4.39 18.08 -5.77
CA ALA A 294 4.69 16.94 -6.65
C ALA A 294 5.63 17.37 -7.80
N ARG A 295 5.40 18.52 -8.43
CA ARG A 295 6.31 19.10 -9.44
C ARG A 295 7.70 19.39 -8.85
N ARG A 296 7.77 19.91 -7.62
CA ARG A 296 9.04 20.13 -6.92
C ARG A 296 9.79 18.84 -6.61
N ILE A 297 9.09 17.74 -6.27
CA ILE A 297 9.71 16.41 -6.11
C ILE A 297 10.42 16.01 -7.41
N ILE A 298 9.74 16.13 -8.54
CA ILE A 298 10.31 15.80 -9.85
C ILE A 298 11.54 16.67 -10.12
N ALA A 299 11.43 17.99 -9.97
CA ALA A 299 12.49 18.93 -10.31
C ALA A 299 13.71 18.87 -9.39
N ARG A 300 13.55 18.48 -8.12
CA ARG A 300 14.61 18.57 -7.11
C ARG A 300 15.23 17.22 -6.76
N GLU A 301 14.46 16.12 -6.84
CA GLU A 301 14.90 14.79 -6.44
C GLU A 301 14.88 13.79 -7.61
N ALA A 302 14.43 14.21 -8.80
CA ALA A 302 14.26 13.35 -9.98
C ALA A 302 13.35 12.13 -9.72
N ILE A 303 12.39 12.25 -8.78
CA ILE A 303 11.42 11.22 -8.45
C ILE A 303 10.10 11.56 -9.13
N PHE A 304 9.68 10.76 -10.10
CA PHE A 304 8.45 10.97 -10.87
C PHE A 304 7.24 10.47 -10.08
N ALA A 305 6.82 11.24 -9.06
CA ALA A 305 5.82 10.90 -8.07
C ALA A 305 4.48 11.62 -8.30
N GLY A 306 3.35 10.95 -8.00
CA GLY A 306 2.00 11.49 -8.20
C GLY A 306 1.59 12.55 -7.16
N MET A 307 0.38 13.13 -7.36
CA MET A 307 -0.17 14.23 -6.54
C MET A 307 -0.25 13.87 -5.04
N SER A 308 -0.64 12.66 -4.71
CA SER A 308 -0.72 12.19 -3.32
C SER A 308 0.63 12.14 -2.61
N SER A 309 1.72 11.93 -3.36
CA SER A 309 3.10 12.06 -2.85
C SER A 309 3.44 13.51 -2.54
N GLY A 310 2.94 14.45 -3.36
CA GLY A 310 3.07 15.89 -3.09
C GLY A 310 2.38 16.28 -1.80
N ALA A 311 1.15 15.85 -1.59
CA ALA A 311 0.41 16.08 -0.35
C ALA A 311 1.14 15.48 0.88
N ALA A 312 1.61 14.24 0.79
CA ALA A 312 2.34 13.59 1.86
C ALA A 312 3.66 14.31 2.17
N LEU A 313 4.43 14.71 1.14
CA LEU A 313 5.68 15.43 1.36
C LEU A 313 5.46 16.82 1.95
N LEU A 314 4.41 17.54 1.55
CA LEU A 314 4.10 18.84 2.15
C LEU A 314 3.84 18.70 3.65
N ALA A 315 3.06 17.69 4.07
CA ALA A 315 2.85 17.38 5.47
C ALA A 315 4.16 17.01 6.19
N ALA A 316 5.04 16.25 5.54
CA ALA A 316 6.36 15.91 6.09
C ALA A 316 7.25 17.15 6.28
N VAL A 317 7.26 18.09 5.30
CA VAL A 317 8.01 19.34 5.39
C VAL A 317 7.47 20.25 6.51
N ARG A 318 6.13 20.37 6.62
CA ARG A 318 5.49 21.11 7.72
C ARG A 318 5.83 20.51 9.08
N THR A 319 5.86 19.17 9.18
CA THR A 319 6.29 18.46 10.41
C THR A 319 7.76 18.73 10.69
N ALA A 320 8.66 18.63 9.70
CA ALA A 320 10.08 18.88 9.85
C ALA A 320 10.41 20.31 10.33
N ALA A 321 9.57 21.29 9.97
CA ALA A 321 9.73 22.68 10.40
C ALA A 321 9.38 22.89 11.89
N ARG A 322 8.65 21.97 12.52
CA ARG A 322 8.17 22.08 13.92
C ARG A 322 8.99 21.24 14.91
N ILE A 323 9.96 20.47 14.44
CA ILE A 323 10.78 19.60 15.28
C ILE A 323 12.25 19.96 15.20
N GLU A 324 12.99 19.74 16.27
CA GLU A 324 14.41 20.06 16.36
C GLU A 324 15.27 19.02 15.62
N ARG A 325 14.92 17.74 15.75
CA ARG A 325 15.65 16.60 15.16
C ARG A 325 14.75 15.40 14.96
N GLY A 326 15.11 14.48 14.10
CA GLY A 326 14.43 13.19 13.93
C GLY A 326 14.45 12.67 12.51
N ASN A 327 13.92 11.46 12.35
CA ASN A 327 13.78 10.77 11.09
C ASN A 327 12.30 10.66 10.70
N ILE A 328 11.94 11.23 9.57
CA ILE A 328 10.60 11.20 9.00
C ILE A 328 10.59 10.23 7.82
N VAL A 329 9.71 9.25 7.84
CA VAL A 329 9.42 8.42 6.66
C VAL A 329 8.11 8.88 6.04
N VAL A 330 8.15 9.28 4.78
CA VAL A 330 6.99 9.66 3.99
C VAL A 330 6.73 8.63 2.90
N VAL A 331 5.47 8.20 2.73
CA VAL A 331 5.10 7.23 1.71
C VAL A 331 4.73 7.96 0.41
N PHE A 332 5.38 7.60 -0.70
CA PHE A 332 5.05 8.03 -2.05
C PHE A 332 4.25 6.91 -2.74
N PRO A 333 2.91 7.03 -2.81
CA PRO A 333 2.05 5.89 -3.14
C PRO A 333 2.12 5.44 -4.59
N ASP A 334 2.38 6.35 -5.54
CA ASP A 334 2.39 6.02 -6.96
C ASP A 334 3.29 6.96 -7.78
N ARG A 335 3.37 6.67 -9.07
CA ARG A 335 4.14 7.43 -10.06
C ARG A 335 3.25 8.37 -10.85
N ALA A 336 3.88 9.40 -11.43
CA ALA A 336 3.21 10.53 -12.06
C ALA A 336 2.67 10.26 -13.48
N GLU A 337 3.08 9.19 -14.18
CA GLU A 337 2.60 8.88 -15.53
C GLU A 337 1.08 8.69 -15.63
N LYS A 338 0.42 8.46 -14.50
CA LYS A 338 -1.04 8.31 -14.43
C LYS A 338 -1.82 9.61 -14.37
N TYR A 339 -1.10 10.76 -14.43
CA TYR A 339 -1.66 12.10 -14.26
C TYR A 339 -1.31 13.04 -15.41
N LEU A 340 -0.73 12.52 -16.51
CA LEU A 340 -0.22 13.32 -17.63
C LEU A 340 -1.28 14.22 -18.28
N SER A 341 -2.56 13.79 -18.29
CA SER A 341 -3.68 14.58 -18.80
C SER A 341 -4.34 15.48 -17.76
N THR A 342 -3.72 15.68 -16.60
CA THR A 342 -4.27 16.50 -15.52
C THR A 342 -3.51 17.82 -15.35
N THR A 343 -4.09 18.73 -14.59
CA THR A 343 -3.50 20.04 -14.28
C THR A 343 -2.09 19.97 -13.66
N MET A 344 -1.66 18.79 -13.20
CA MET A 344 -0.29 18.58 -12.73
C MET A 344 0.76 18.81 -13.84
N PHE A 345 0.38 18.64 -15.11
CA PHE A 345 1.28 18.73 -16.25
C PHE A 345 0.87 19.80 -17.28
N ASP A 346 -0.13 20.66 -16.99
CA ASP A 346 -0.63 21.66 -17.94
C ASP A 346 0.47 22.59 -18.46
N GLU A 347 1.50 22.89 -17.65
CA GLU A 347 2.64 23.73 -18.07
C GLU A 347 3.57 23.05 -19.10
N PHE A 348 3.39 21.75 -19.36
CA PHE A 348 4.15 20.97 -20.33
C PHE A 348 3.33 20.58 -21.56
N ASN A 349 2.10 21.06 -21.67
CA ASN A 349 1.29 20.88 -22.87
C ASN A 349 1.71 21.89 -23.92
N ASP A 350 2.01 21.45 -25.16
CA ASP A 350 2.36 22.28 -26.33
C ASP A 350 1.16 23.12 -26.80
#